data_83d0519baa4fb939b0caf749f6e1c3d2
#
_entry.id   83d0519baa4fb939b0caf749f6e1c3d2
#
_cell.length_a   1.000
_cell.length_b   1.000
_cell.length_c   1.000
_cell.angle_alpha   90.00
_cell.angle_beta   90.00
_cell.angle_gamma   90.00
#
_symmetry.space_group_name_H-M   'P 1'
#
loop_
_entity.id
_entity.type
_entity.pdbx_description
1 polymer ?
#
loop_
_entity_poly.entity_id
_entity_poly.type
_entity_poly.pdbx_seq_one_letter_code
_entity_poly.pdbx_strand_id
1 'polypeptide(L)'
;FAPTSTPEQLRGAGELAAKYGDVWIQSHVAENLDEVAWVKQLFPESRSYLAVYDDFGLMRERAVYAHSIWLDETDRKLMHDTRSAAAISPTSNQFLASGYFDYIKADEADMLYGLASDVGGGMSFSPFRTMQAAYVIGRESHAKQGLSLSPQRLWWQHTAGAARALGLQGVVGNLQPGCEADLVVINPGCTPLLERKT
;
A
#
# COMPACT_ATOMS: atom_id res chain seq x y z
N PHE A 1 -0.93 -10.35 -11.51
CA PHE A 1 -1.86 -9.24 -11.67
C PHE A 1 -3.12 -9.75 -12.38
N ALA A 2 -4.27 -9.70 -11.71
CA ALA A 2 -5.49 -10.38 -12.18
C ALA A 2 -5.86 -10.07 -13.64
N PRO A 3 -5.88 -8.81 -14.12
CA PRO A 3 -6.26 -8.49 -15.51
C PRO A 3 -5.39 -9.13 -16.59
N THR A 4 -4.17 -9.49 -16.26
CA THR A 4 -3.19 -10.04 -17.22
C THR A 4 -2.78 -11.48 -16.92
N SER A 5 -3.47 -12.13 -15.97
CA SER A 5 -3.20 -13.51 -15.56
C SER A 5 -4.37 -14.42 -15.90
N THR A 6 -4.09 -15.64 -16.34
CA THR A 6 -5.15 -16.65 -16.51
C THR A 6 -5.53 -17.26 -15.14
N PRO A 7 -6.73 -17.85 -15.01
CA PRO A 7 -7.10 -18.58 -13.80
C PRO A 7 -6.11 -19.67 -13.40
N GLU A 8 -5.48 -20.34 -14.36
CA GLU A 8 -4.45 -21.36 -14.13
C GLU A 8 -3.18 -20.77 -13.51
N GLN A 9 -2.76 -19.58 -13.99
CA GLN A 9 -1.60 -18.86 -13.44
C GLN A 9 -1.89 -18.39 -12.00
N LEU A 10 -3.07 -17.85 -11.74
CA LEU A 10 -3.47 -17.44 -10.38
C LEU A 10 -3.54 -18.65 -9.44
N ARG A 11 -4.11 -19.77 -9.89
CA ARG A 11 -4.14 -21.02 -9.12
C ARG A 11 -2.74 -21.54 -8.81
N GLY A 12 -1.87 -21.60 -9.82
CA GLY A 12 -0.48 -22.02 -9.63
C GLY A 12 0.28 -21.14 -8.65
N ALA A 13 0.04 -19.82 -8.68
CA ALA A 13 0.62 -18.87 -7.71
C ALA A 13 0.10 -19.14 -6.29
N GLY A 14 -1.22 -19.40 -6.12
CA GLY A 14 -1.82 -19.78 -4.84
C GLY A 14 -1.27 -21.10 -4.29
N GLU A 15 -1.10 -22.12 -5.13
CA GLU A 15 -0.51 -23.41 -4.76
C GLU A 15 0.96 -23.23 -4.30
N LEU A 16 1.73 -22.40 -5.00
CA LEU A 16 3.11 -22.08 -4.59
C LEU A 16 3.13 -21.34 -3.26
N ALA A 17 2.24 -20.37 -3.07
CA ALA A 17 2.12 -19.62 -1.81
C ALA A 17 1.71 -20.55 -0.64
N ALA A 18 0.83 -21.49 -0.87
CA ALA A 18 0.44 -22.50 0.13
C ALA A 18 1.58 -23.46 0.46
N LYS A 19 2.35 -23.88 -0.55
CA LYS A 19 3.50 -24.77 -0.39
C LYS A 19 4.67 -24.14 0.35
N TYR A 20 4.94 -22.86 0.09
CA TYR A 20 6.06 -22.10 0.66
C TYR A 20 5.50 -20.99 1.53
N GLY A 21 5.22 -21.29 2.79
CA GLY A 21 4.53 -20.37 3.72
C GLY A 21 5.28 -19.08 4.06
N ASP A 22 6.57 -19.00 3.75
CA ASP A 22 7.46 -17.88 4.03
C ASP A 22 7.63 -16.90 2.85
N VAL A 23 7.02 -17.17 1.70
CA VAL A 23 7.10 -16.28 0.53
C VAL A 23 6.18 -15.08 0.66
N TRP A 24 6.58 -13.98 0.03
CA TRP A 24 5.74 -12.80 -0.16
C TRP A 24 4.99 -12.87 -1.48
N ILE A 25 3.77 -12.34 -1.46
CA ILE A 25 2.95 -12.10 -2.65
C ILE A 25 2.92 -10.59 -2.88
N GLN A 26 3.05 -10.18 -4.13
CA GLN A 26 2.87 -8.78 -4.52
C GLN A 26 2.04 -8.70 -5.79
N SER A 27 1.06 -7.82 -5.79
CA SER A 27 0.26 -7.51 -6.96
C SER A 27 -0.36 -6.10 -6.84
N HIS A 28 -1.20 -5.73 -7.82
CA HIS A 28 -1.99 -4.50 -7.83
C HIS A 28 -3.46 -4.86 -7.64
N VAL A 29 -4.23 -3.96 -7.06
CA VAL A 29 -5.69 -4.14 -6.90
C VAL A 29 -6.42 -2.81 -6.91
N ALA A 30 -7.50 -2.76 -7.67
CA ALA A 30 -8.49 -1.69 -7.62
C ALA A 30 -7.86 -0.29 -7.67
N GLU A 31 -6.94 -0.09 -8.62
CA GLU A 31 -6.26 1.17 -8.82
C GLU A 31 -7.19 2.23 -9.43
N ASN A 32 -7.94 1.87 -10.47
CA ASN A 32 -8.90 2.77 -11.11
C ASN A 32 -10.20 2.04 -11.48
N LEU A 33 -11.25 2.81 -11.75
CA LEU A 33 -12.60 2.26 -11.99
C LEU A 33 -12.71 1.46 -13.28
N ASP A 34 -11.98 1.84 -14.33
CA ASP A 34 -11.99 1.11 -15.60
C ASP A 34 -11.34 -0.27 -15.43
N GLU A 35 -10.25 -0.34 -14.66
CA GLU A 35 -9.60 -1.59 -14.29
C GLU A 35 -10.53 -2.48 -13.45
N VAL A 36 -11.23 -1.92 -12.47
CA VAL A 36 -12.23 -2.65 -11.65
C VAL A 36 -13.32 -3.22 -12.54
N ALA A 37 -13.85 -2.41 -13.48
CA ALA A 37 -14.85 -2.87 -14.43
C ALA A 37 -14.35 -3.97 -15.38
N TRP A 38 -13.10 -3.85 -15.82
CA TRP A 38 -12.45 -4.84 -16.67
C TRP A 38 -12.26 -6.18 -15.93
N VAL A 39 -11.76 -6.15 -14.70
CA VAL A 39 -11.63 -7.38 -13.88
C VAL A 39 -12.99 -8.04 -13.64
N LYS A 40 -14.05 -7.27 -13.42
CA LYS A 40 -15.39 -7.83 -13.29
C LYS A 40 -15.88 -8.57 -14.55
N GLN A 41 -15.45 -8.14 -15.74
CA GLN A 41 -15.73 -8.85 -16.99
C GLN A 41 -14.92 -10.14 -17.13
N LEU A 42 -13.66 -10.14 -16.67
CA LEU A 42 -12.76 -11.30 -16.76
C LEU A 42 -13.10 -12.37 -15.71
N PHE A 43 -13.57 -11.95 -14.54
CA PHE A 43 -13.88 -12.81 -13.40
C PHE A 43 -15.32 -12.54 -12.90
N PRO A 44 -16.34 -12.85 -13.70
CA PRO A 44 -17.73 -12.47 -13.38
C PRO A 44 -18.26 -13.13 -12.11
N GLU A 45 -17.74 -14.29 -11.72
CA GLU A 45 -18.15 -15.03 -10.53
C GLU A 45 -17.58 -14.47 -9.23
N SER A 46 -16.43 -13.78 -9.29
CA SER A 46 -15.84 -13.17 -8.11
C SER A 46 -16.64 -11.98 -7.63
N ARG A 47 -16.81 -11.85 -6.31
CA ARG A 47 -17.57 -10.76 -5.68
C ARG A 47 -17.00 -9.37 -6.04
N SER A 48 -15.69 -9.24 -5.96
CA SER A 48 -14.96 -8.00 -6.22
C SER A 48 -13.61 -8.29 -6.89
N TYR A 49 -12.89 -7.23 -7.25
CA TYR A 49 -11.53 -7.37 -7.75
C TYR A 49 -10.60 -8.04 -6.72
N LEU A 50 -10.67 -7.61 -5.46
CA LEU A 50 -9.85 -8.22 -4.40
C LEU A 50 -10.24 -9.69 -4.17
N ALA A 51 -11.52 -10.00 -4.27
CA ALA A 51 -12.02 -11.37 -4.11
C ALA A 51 -11.45 -12.33 -5.16
N VAL A 52 -11.05 -11.86 -6.34
CA VAL A 52 -10.32 -12.72 -7.30
C VAL A 52 -9.08 -13.32 -6.67
N TYR A 53 -8.30 -12.52 -5.94
CA TYR A 53 -7.10 -13.02 -5.27
C TYR A 53 -7.44 -13.99 -4.13
N ASP A 54 -8.54 -13.74 -3.41
CA ASP A 54 -9.03 -14.63 -2.36
C ASP A 54 -9.48 -15.99 -2.92
N ASP A 55 -10.22 -15.99 -4.01
CA ASP A 55 -10.70 -17.20 -4.72
C ASP A 55 -9.52 -18.13 -5.13
N PHE A 56 -8.34 -17.59 -5.33
CA PHE A 56 -7.12 -18.34 -5.66
C PHE A 56 -6.13 -18.52 -4.49
N GLY A 57 -6.54 -18.22 -3.24
CA GLY A 57 -5.72 -18.42 -2.04
C GLY A 57 -4.52 -17.49 -1.94
N LEU A 58 -4.60 -16.29 -2.54
CA LEU A 58 -3.54 -15.30 -2.55
C LEU A 58 -3.68 -14.24 -1.45
N MET A 59 -4.84 -14.21 -0.74
CA MET A 59 -5.07 -13.32 0.40
C MET A 59 -4.52 -13.96 1.69
N ARG A 60 -3.43 -13.38 2.23
CA ARG A 60 -2.74 -13.92 3.41
C ARG A 60 -1.76 -12.92 4.01
N GLU A 61 -1.24 -13.22 5.19
CA GLU A 61 -0.09 -12.51 5.73
C GLU A 61 1.08 -12.55 4.74
N ARG A 62 1.82 -11.45 4.60
CA ARG A 62 2.87 -11.22 3.59
C ARG A 62 2.35 -11.10 2.15
N ALA A 63 1.06 -10.85 1.95
CA ALA A 63 0.52 -10.44 0.66
C ALA A 63 0.36 -8.91 0.64
N VAL A 64 0.90 -8.25 -0.39
CA VAL A 64 0.91 -6.79 -0.52
C VAL A 64 0.25 -6.40 -1.84
N TYR A 65 -0.78 -5.57 -1.74
CA TYR A 65 -1.57 -5.12 -2.89
C TYR A 65 -1.41 -3.61 -3.08
N ALA A 66 -0.80 -3.23 -4.22
CA ALA A 66 -0.59 -1.83 -4.55
C ALA A 66 -1.91 -1.11 -4.81
N HIS A 67 -1.92 0.19 -4.55
CA HIS A 67 -2.99 1.17 -4.70
C HIS A 67 -4.18 0.95 -3.77
N SER A 68 -4.94 -0.14 -3.90
CA SER A 68 -6.08 -0.48 -3.02
C SER A 68 -7.10 0.67 -2.85
N ILE A 69 -7.37 1.44 -3.92
CA ILE A 69 -8.16 2.68 -3.86
C ILE A 69 -9.65 2.37 -3.79
N TRP A 70 -10.13 1.54 -4.73
CA TRP A 70 -11.55 1.29 -4.95
C TRP A 70 -12.03 0.01 -4.26
N LEU A 71 -11.62 -0.16 -2.98
CA LEU A 71 -12.09 -1.26 -2.14
C LEU A 71 -13.41 -0.89 -1.46
N ASP A 72 -14.32 -1.85 -1.37
CA ASP A 72 -15.53 -1.70 -0.54
C ASP A 72 -15.25 -2.10 0.94
N GLU A 73 -16.27 -2.05 1.77
CA GLU A 73 -16.16 -2.39 3.20
C GLU A 73 -15.81 -3.88 3.40
N THR A 74 -16.36 -4.77 2.58
CA THR A 74 -16.06 -6.21 2.65
C THR A 74 -14.64 -6.51 2.22
N ASP A 75 -14.12 -5.79 1.20
CA ASP A 75 -12.72 -5.89 0.78
C ASP A 75 -11.77 -5.44 1.89
N ARG A 76 -12.06 -4.32 2.55
CA ARG A 76 -11.24 -3.84 3.67
C ARG A 76 -11.24 -4.81 4.84
N LYS A 77 -12.39 -5.40 5.14
CA LYS A 77 -12.48 -6.45 6.15
C LYS A 77 -11.67 -7.68 5.76
N LEU A 78 -11.70 -8.09 4.50
CA LEU A 78 -10.89 -9.19 3.99
C LEU A 78 -9.39 -8.91 4.14
N MET A 79 -8.94 -7.70 3.80
CA MET A 79 -7.55 -7.27 4.03
C MET A 79 -7.14 -7.38 5.50
N HIS A 80 -8.01 -6.94 6.41
CA HIS A 80 -7.79 -7.05 7.86
C HIS A 80 -7.71 -8.52 8.30
N ASP A 81 -8.72 -9.32 7.98
CA ASP A 81 -8.87 -10.70 8.44
C ASP A 81 -7.71 -11.61 7.96
N THR A 82 -7.23 -11.37 6.74
CA THR A 82 -6.11 -12.11 6.14
C THR A 82 -4.74 -11.54 6.48
N ARG A 83 -4.69 -10.37 7.16
CA ARG A 83 -3.46 -9.61 7.42
C ARG A 83 -2.68 -9.26 6.16
N SER A 84 -3.36 -9.18 5.03
CA SER A 84 -2.82 -8.63 3.80
C SER A 84 -2.64 -7.12 3.94
N ALA A 85 -1.69 -6.54 3.21
CA ALA A 85 -1.37 -5.12 3.34
C ALA A 85 -1.56 -4.35 2.02
N ALA A 86 -1.87 -3.07 2.14
CA ALA A 86 -1.88 -2.15 1.01
C ALA A 86 -0.55 -1.39 0.88
N ALA A 87 0.00 -1.30 -0.32
CA ALA A 87 1.08 -0.39 -0.68
C ALA A 87 0.49 0.86 -1.33
N ILE A 88 0.44 1.96 -0.58
CA ILE A 88 -0.23 3.18 -1.01
C ILE A 88 0.75 4.07 -1.76
N SER A 89 0.45 4.37 -3.00
CA SER A 89 1.33 5.10 -3.92
C SER A 89 0.74 6.47 -4.32
N PRO A 90 0.68 7.45 -3.39
CA PRO A 90 -0.07 8.69 -3.59
C PRO A 90 0.42 9.53 -4.77
N THR A 91 1.72 9.56 -5.06
CA THR A 91 2.27 10.31 -6.20
C THR A 91 1.87 9.69 -7.54
N SER A 92 1.84 8.37 -7.64
CA SER A 92 1.38 7.63 -8.80
C SER A 92 -0.12 7.79 -9.00
N ASN A 93 -0.89 7.60 -7.94
CA ASN A 93 -2.35 7.73 -7.98
C ASN A 93 -2.79 9.12 -8.47
N GLN A 94 -2.06 10.18 -8.10
CA GLN A 94 -2.30 11.54 -8.61
C GLN A 94 -1.87 11.68 -10.07
N PHE A 95 -0.69 11.20 -10.43
CA PHE A 95 -0.14 11.35 -11.78
C PHE A 95 -0.98 10.62 -12.83
N LEU A 96 -1.46 9.43 -12.50
CA LEU A 96 -2.30 8.59 -13.37
C LEU A 96 -3.80 8.88 -13.23
N ALA A 97 -4.20 9.80 -12.34
CA ALA A 97 -5.60 10.11 -12.04
C ALA A 97 -6.41 8.88 -11.57
N SER A 98 -5.76 7.95 -10.87
CA SER A 98 -6.35 6.69 -10.43
C SER A 98 -7.43 6.88 -9.36
N GLY A 99 -7.28 7.89 -8.51
CA GLY A 99 -8.18 8.20 -7.40
C GLY A 99 -7.43 8.46 -6.09
N TYR A 100 -8.19 8.52 -4.99
CA TYR A 100 -7.65 8.81 -3.66
C TYR A 100 -7.87 7.63 -2.71
N PHE A 101 -6.80 7.17 -2.10
CA PHE A 101 -6.90 6.15 -1.06
C PHE A 101 -7.66 6.68 0.16
N ASP A 102 -8.64 5.90 0.65
CA ASP A 102 -9.46 6.27 1.80
C ASP A 102 -8.80 5.86 3.11
N TYR A 103 -7.97 6.76 3.65
CA TYR A 103 -7.25 6.55 4.90
C TYR A 103 -8.19 6.35 6.11
N ILE A 104 -9.36 7.00 6.12
CA ILE A 104 -10.30 6.92 7.23
C ILE A 104 -10.90 5.52 7.30
N LYS A 105 -11.43 5.04 6.19
CA LYS A 105 -12.02 3.70 6.12
C LYS A 105 -11.00 2.58 6.30
N ALA A 106 -9.77 2.81 5.86
CA ALA A 106 -8.67 1.86 6.10
C ALA A 106 -8.33 1.77 7.60
N ASP A 107 -8.28 2.91 8.31
CA ASP A 107 -8.07 2.95 9.75
C ASP A 107 -9.25 2.35 10.53
N GLU A 108 -10.48 2.66 10.14
CA GLU A 108 -11.70 2.10 10.76
C GLU A 108 -11.76 0.57 10.62
N ALA A 109 -11.24 0.03 9.52
CA ALA A 109 -11.14 -1.41 9.28
C ALA A 109 -9.86 -2.05 9.86
N ASP A 110 -9.00 -1.28 10.54
CA ASP A 110 -7.67 -1.72 11.03
C ASP A 110 -6.83 -2.42 9.94
N MET A 111 -6.87 -1.90 8.71
CA MET A 111 -6.08 -2.42 7.60
C MET A 111 -4.59 -2.16 7.82
N LEU A 112 -3.76 -3.12 7.42
CA LEU A 112 -2.32 -2.91 7.30
C LEU A 112 -2.02 -2.16 6.00
N TYR A 113 -1.25 -1.08 6.09
CA TYR A 113 -0.76 -0.37 4.92
C TYR A 113 0.52 0.40 5.19
N GLY A 114 1.27 0.68 4.12
CA GLY A 114 2.47 1.49 4.12
C GLY A 114 2.53 2.39 2.90
N LEU A 115 3.37 3.43 2.94
CA LEU A 115 3.58 4.33 1.81
C LEU A 115 4.63 3.75 0.86
N ALA A 116 4.37 3.84 -0.44
CA ALA A 116 5.23 3.40 -1.52
C ALA A 116 5.39 4.50 -2.57
N SER A 117 6.47 4.46 -3.33
CA SER A 117 6.75 5.46 -4.37
C SER A 117 6.11 5.12 -5.71
N ASP A 118 6.03 3.83 -6.04
CA ASP A 118 5.63 3.35 -7.36
C ASP A 118 6.34 4.11 -8.49
N VAL A 119 7.65 4.31 -8.34
CA VAL A 119 8.43 5.11 -9.27
C VAL A 119 8.42 4.49 -10.66
N GLY A 120 8.03 5.34 -11.65
CA GLY A 120 7.67 4.90 -13.00
C GLY A 120 6.25 5.35 -13.31
N GLY A 121 5.25 4.94 -12.52
CA GLY A 121 3.95 5.60 -12.37
C GLY A 121 4.04 6.78 -11.42
N GLY A 122 4.73 6.62 -10.28
CA GLY A 122 5.06 7.71 -9.35
C GLY A 122 6.24 8.57 -9.82
N MET A 123 6.24 9.83 -9.40
CA MET A 123 7.12 10.88 -9.94
C MET A 123 8.46 11.04 -9.23
N SER A 124 8.74 10.28 -8.14
CA SER A 124 9.93 10.52 -7.34
C SER A 124 10.33 9.33 -6.48
N PHE A 125 11.64 9.11 -6.32
CA PHE A 125 12.19 8.20 -5.30
C PHE A 125 12.17 8.78 -3.89
N SER A 126 11.92 10.09 -3.73
CA SER A 126 11.98 10.75 -2.43
C SER A 126 10.80 10.37 -1.54
N PRO A 127 11.01 9.77 -0.37
CA PRO A 127 9.94 9.47 0.59
C PRO A 127 9.24 10.75 1.06
N PHE A 128 9.93 11.89 1.12
CA PHE A 128 9.33 13.17 1.47
C PHE A 128 8.27 13.62 0.45
N ARG A 129 8.50 13.36 -0.84
CA ARG A 129 7.50 13.64 -1.88
C ARG A 129 6.29 12.74 -1.74
N THR A 130 6.49 11.47 -1.45
CA THR A 130 5.39 10.52 -1.18
C THR A 130 4.58 10.95 0.05
N MET A 131 5.25 11.30 1.15
CA MET A 131 4.59 11.79 2.36
C MET A 131 3.83 13.11 2.12
N GLN A 132 4.40 14.04 1.36
CA GLN A 132 3.75 15.29 1.00
C GLN A 132 2.48 15.03 0.18
N ALA A 133 2.54 14.14 -0.81
CA ALA A 133 1.39 13.76 -1.61
C ALA A 133 0.31 13.08 -0.75
N ALA A 134 0.70 12.17 0.13
CA ALA A 134 -0.23 11.52 1.07
C ALA A 134 -0.95 12.56 1.96
N TYR A 135 -0.23 13.55 2.48
CA TYR A 135 -0.82 14.63 3.26
C TYR A 135 -1.84 15.43 2.44
N VAL A 136 -1.47 15.84 1.23
CA VAL A 136 -2.35 16.63 0.35
C VAL A 136 -3.61 15.84 -0.01
N ILE A 137 -3.46 14.57 -0.40
CA ILE A 137 -4.60 13.68 -0.70
C ILE A 137 -5.52 13.53 0.52
N GLY A 138 -4.95 13.27 1.69
CA GLY A 138 -5.74 13.16 2.90
C GLY A 138 -6.53 14.43 3.22
N ARG A 139 -5.94 15.59 3.01
CA ARG A 139 -6.61 16.88 3.20
C ARG A 139 -7.68 17.15 2.15
N GLU A 140 -7.39 16.87 0.89
CA GLU A 140 -8.32 17.13 -0.22
C GLU A 140 -9.55 16.22 -0.17
N SER A 141 -9.33 14.92 0.01
CA SER A 141 -10.42 13.94 -0.05
C SER A 141 -11.19 13.80 1.27
N HIS A 142 -10.53 13.94 2.41
CA HIS A 142 -11.10 13.58 3.72
C HIS A 142 -11.03 14.71 4.77
N ALA A 143 -10.60 15.92 4.39
CA ALA A 143 -10.46 17.04 5.34
C ALA A 143 -11.76 17.36 6.09
N LYS A 144 -12.92 17.22 5.44
CA LYS A 144 -14.23 17.42 6.05
C LYS A 144 -14.57 16.40 7.14
N GLN A 145 -13.91 15.27 7.14
CA GLN A 145 -14.05 14.19 8.13
C GLN A 145 -13.01 14.30 9.26
N GLY A 146 -12.23 15.39 9.30
CA GLY A 146 -11.26 15.63 10.36
C GLY A 146 -9.96 14.84 10.24
N LEU A 147 -9.65 14.24 9.08
CA LEU A 147 -8.41 13.50 8.90
C LEU A 147 -7.19 14.40 9.07
N SER A 148 -6.25 13.95 9.89
CA SER A 148 -4.94 14.56 10.05
C SER A 148 -3.84 13.51 9.88
N LEU A 149 -3.12 13.61 8.77
CA LEU A 149 -1.91 12.84 8.55
C LEU A 149 -0.71 13.66 9.06
N SER A 150 -0.45 13.55 10.37
CA SER A 150 0.69 14.25 10.97
C SER A 150 2.02 13.81 10.37
N PRO A 151 3.08 14.66 10.41
CA PRO A 151 4.41 14.26 9.97
C PRO A 151 4.91 12.98 10.63
N GLN A 152 4.64 12.79 11.92
CA GLN A 152 5.01 11.59 12.67
C GLN A 152 4.32 10.35 12.13
N ARG A 153 3.03 10.44 11.82
CA ARG A 153 2.27 9.34 11.23
C ARG A 153 2.80 8.98 9.84
N LEU A 154 3.05 9.97 8.99
CA LEU A 154 3.58 9.76 7.64
C LEU A 154 4.97 9.14 7.68
N TRP A 155 5.80 9.61 8.61
CA TRP A 155 7.12 9.04 8.82
C TRP A 155 7.04 7.57 9.26
N TRP A 156 6.16 7.29 10.23
CA TRP A 156 5.91 5.94 10.70
C TRP A 156 5.42 5.02 9.56
N GLN A 157 4.50 5.49 8.71
CA GLN A 157 3.99 4.72 7.57
C GLN A 157 5.05 4.44 6.49
N HIS A 158 6.13 5.21 6.47
CA HIS A 158 7.27 4.98 5.57
C HIS A 158 8.40 4.15 6.21
N THR A 159 8.33 3.87 7.48
CA THR A 159 9.37 3.13 8.24
C THR A 159 8.77 1.95 8.99
N ALA A 160 8.57 2.04 10.28
CA ALA A 160 8.06 0.95 11.11
C ALA A 160 6.66 0.46 10.71
N GLY A 161 5.80 1.37 10.23
CA GLY A 161 4.48 1.01 9.70
C GLY A 161 4.56 0.21 8.41
N ALA A 162 5.45 0.60 7.48
CA ALA A 162 5.72 -0.18 6.28
C ALA A 162 6.33 -1.56 6.62
N ALA A 163 7.27 -1.61 7.56
CA ALA A 163 7.82 -2.89 8.03
C ALA A 163 6.73 -3.80 8.63
N ARG A 164 5.80 -3.24 9.42
CA ARG A 164 4.64 -3.97 9.95
C ARG A 164 3.76 -4.50 8.81
N ALA A 165 3.47 -3.66 7.82
CA ALA A 165 2.65 -4.02 6.65
C ALA A 165 3.29 -5.16 5.83
N LEU A 166 4.62 -5.20 5.76
CA LEU A 166 5.38 -6.24 5.07
C LEU A 166 5.61 -7.51 5.91
N GLY A 167 5.14 -7.56 7.17
CA GLY A 167 5.44 -8.67 8.08
C GLY A 167 6.92 -8.71 8.53
N LEU A 168 7.62 -7.57 8.48
CA LEU A 168 9.03 -7.39 8.88
C LEU A 168 9.17 -6.59 10.18
N GLN A 169 8.09 -6.46 10.96
CA GLN A 169 8.12 -5.78 12.24
C GLN A 169 9.14 -6.43 13.20
N GLY A 170 9.99 -5.60 13.79
CA GLY A 170 11.07 -6.07 14.67
C GLY A 170 12.32 -6.57 13.92
N VAL A 171 12.30 -6.56 12.58
CA VAL A 171 13.46 -6.86 11.73
C VAL A 171 14.04 -5.58 11.17
N VAL A 172 13.22 -4.76 10.53
CA VAL A 172 13.60 -3.46 9.93
C VAL A 172 12.63 -2.34 10.34
N GLY A 173 12.91 -1.11 9.92
CA GLY A 173 12.02 0.05 10.07
C GLY A 173 12.19 0.83 11.37
N ASN A 174 13.08 0.42 12.28
CA ASN A 174 13.44 1.13 13.50
C ASN A 174 14.89 0.84 13.92
N LEU A 175 15.41 1.60 14.88
CA LEU A 175 16.80 1.49 15.37
C LEU A 175 16.88 0.80 16.74
N GLN A 176 15.96 -0.11 17.05
CA GLN A 176 16.02 -0.86 18.30
C GLN A 176 17.11 -1.94 18.25
N PRO A 177 17.72 -2.28 19.40
CA PRO A 177 18.66 -3.39 19.47
C PRO A 177 18.04 -4.71 18.95
N GLY A 178 18.73 -5.37 18.05
CA GLY A 178 18.28 -6.60 17.41
C GLY A 178 17.63 -6.41 16.04
N CYS A 179 17.34 -5.17 15.64
CA CYS A 179 16.89 -4.87 14.27
C CYS A 179 18.09 -4.65 13.34
N GLU A 180 17.87 -4.85 12.04
CA GLU A 180 18.83 -4.49 10.99
C GLU A 180 19.06 -2.97 10.99
N ALA A 181 20.30 -2.55 10.78
CA ALA A 181 20.71 -1.15 10.86
C ALA A 181 20.50 -0.37 9.55
N ASP A 182 19.29 -0.44 9.00
CA ASP A 182 18.87 0.34 7.83
C ASP A 182 18.58 1.77 8.25
N LEU A 183 19.49 2.70 7.93
CA LEU A 183 19.39 4.10 8.34
C LEU A 183 19.77 5.06 7.23
N VAL A 184 19.20 6.26 7.28
CA VAL A 184 19.51 7.37 6.40
C VAL A 184 20.03 8.54 7.24
N VAL A 185 21.17 9.09 6.85
CA VAL A 185 21.71 10.32 7.45
C VAL A 185 21.32 11.51 6.58
N ILE A 186 20.62 12.47 7.18
CA ILE A 186 20.14 13.66 6.49
C ILE A 186 20.99 14.85 6.95
N ASN A 187 21.59 15.58 6.00
CA ASN A 187 22.23 16.86 6.26
C ASN A 187 21.21 18.00 6.06
N PRO A 188 20.65 18.60 7.11
CA PRO A 188 19.70 19.69 6.99
C PRO A 188 20.30 21.00 6.44
N GLY A 189 21.63 21.16 6.54
CA GLY A 189 22.37 22.32 6.05
C GLY A 189 22.94 22.16 4.64
N CYS A 190 22.45 21.22 3.81
CA CYS A 190 23.01 20.95 2.48
C CYS A 190 22.78 22.07 1.44
N THR A 191 22.00 23.09 1.74
CA THR A 191 21.82 24.27 0.91
C THR A 191 21.80 25.54 1.74
N PRO A 192 22.23 26.73 1.18
CA PRO A 192 22.19 28.00 1.90
C PRO A 192 20.80 28.40 2.42
N LEU A 193 19.75 27.91 1.79
CA LEU A 193 18.37 28.14 2.22
C LEU A 193 18.03 27.32 3.47
N LEU A 194 18.52 26.09 3.55
CA LEU A 194 18.29 25.19 4.68
C LEU A 194 19.16 25.56 5.88
N GLU A 195 20.41 25.97 5.66
CA GLU A 195 21.30 26.48 6.73
C GLU A 195 20.70 27.62 7.54
N ARG A 196 19.84 28.45 6.91
CA ARG A 196 19.16 29.58 7.58
C ARG A 196 17.99 29.13 8.48
N LYS A 197 17.62 27.86 8.46
CA LYS A 197 16.50 27.29 9.23
C LYS A 197 16.93 26.42 10.39
N THR A 198 18.22 26.15 10.48
CA THR A 198 18.85 25.42 11.61
C THR A 198 19.50 26.41 12.55
#